data_2402889fc28700965babaa406e721df2
#
_entry.id   2402889fc28700965babaa406e721df2
#
_cell.length_a   1.000
_cell.length_b   1.000
_cell.length_c   1.000
_cell.angle_alpha   90.00
_cell.angle_beta   90.00
_cell.angle_gamma   90.00
#
_symmetry.space_group_name_H-M   'P 1'
#
loop_
_entity.id
_entity.type
_entity.pdbx_description
1 polymer ?
#
loop_
_entity_poly.entity_id
_entity_poly.type
_entity_poly.pdbx_seq_one_letter_code
_entity_poly.pdbx_strand_id
1 'polypeptide(L)'
;RGASAMKIVACYIRVSAVENEQAKQRREMNRWLKSSRFSSKTVRWYIDKPTNKDLDQPKLEKLKADILEGKVRTVVVWHFDRLALAPRDGLRVLVDWCDKSLRIVSISQQLDIKSADCGLIGSVLRGVAEMDAETRRERTKLGLAVARARGREGGRPPVAPDDAKVIQAKKLAKDMSLSIDDICKRLKISRSTYYRYVAM
;
A
#
# COMPACT_ATOMS: atom_id res chain seq x y z
N ARG A 1 -13.30 34.52 14.87
CA ARG A 1 -13.90 33.42 15.63
C ARG A 1 -14.36 32.38 14.58
N GLY A 2 -13.44 31.48 14.15
CA GLY A 2 -13.76 30.40 13.24
C GLY A 2 -14.72 29.43 13.92
N ALA A 3 -15.80 29.08 13.24
CA ALA A 3 -16.73 28.04 13.67
C ALA A 3 -15.92 26.76 13.94
N SER A 4 -15.89 26.31 15.19
CA SER A 4 -15.25 25.04 15.56
C SER A 4 -15.99 23.93 14.81
N ALA A 5 -15.43 23.49 13.69
CA ALA A 5 -15.98 22.40 12.92
C ALA A 5 -16.15 21.19 13.85
N MET A 6 -17.37 20.67 13.93
CA MET A 6 -17.75 19.58 14.83
C MET A 6 -16.89 18.34 14.47
N LYS A 7 -15.90 18.04 15.33
CA LYS A 7 -14.92 16.99 15.07
C LYS A 7 -15.59 15.62 15.13
N ILE A 8 -15.36 14.83 14.11
CA ILE A 8 -16.02 13.54 13.84
C ILE A 8 -15.32 12.40 14.59
N VAL A 9 -16.10 11.44 15.06
CA VAL A 9 -15.66 10.10 15.45
C VAL A 9 -15.86 9.19 14.25
N ALA A 10 -14.78 8.73 13.66
CA ALA A 10 -14.80 7.86 12.50
C ALA A 10 -14.77 6.39 12.92
N CYS A 11 -15.77 5.62 12.52
CA CYS A 11 -15.84 4.18 12.74
C CYS A 11 -15.49 3.47 11.43
N TYR A 12 -14.37 2.76 11.40
CA TYR A 12 -13.94 2.02 10.22
C TYR A 12 -14.17 0.51 10.38
N ILE A 13 -14.81 -0.09 9.39
CA ILE A 13 -15.05 -1.52 9.29
C ILE A 13 -14.55 -2.01 7.93
N ARG A 14 -13.75 -3.06 7.93
CA ARG A 14 -13.44 -3.86 6.75
C ARG A 14 -14.06 -5.25 6.92
N VAL A 15 -14.93 -5.59 6.01
CA VAL A 15 -15.64 -6.88 6.03
C VAL A 15 -14.78 -7.93 5.33
N SER A 16 -14.61 -9.11 5.94
CA SER A 16 -14.16 -10.32 5.26
C SER A 16 -15.37 -11.00 4.61
N ALA A 17 -15.15 -12.01 3.76
CA ALA A 17 -16.21 -12.74 3.05
C ALA A 17 -17.22 -13.47 3.97
N VAL A 18 -17.02 -13.43 5.28
CA VAL A 18 -17.89 -14.09 6.28
C VAL A 18 -19.05 -13.16 6.64
N GLU A 19 -20.27 -13.50 6.26
CA GLU A 19 -21.46 -12.66 6.33
C GLU A 19 -21.82 -12.09 7.71
N ASN A 20 -21.51 -12.77 8.80
CA ASN A 20 -21.91 -12.33 10.15
C ASN A 20 -20.92 -11.42 10.87
N GLU A 21 -19.73 -11.22 10.33
CA GLU A 21 -18.66 -10.48 11.02
C GLU A 21 -18.94 -8.98 11.09
N GLN A 22 -19.52 -8.40 10.05
CA GLN A 22 -19.85 -6.97 10.01
C GLN A 22 -20.87 -6.59 11.07
N ALA A 23 -21.95 -7.37 11.21
CA ALA A 23 -23.00 -7.09 12.18
C ALA A 23 -22.49 -7.18 13.62
N LYS A 24 -21.60 -8.15 13.91
CA LYS A 24 -20.94 -8.30 15.21
C LYS A 24 -20.04 -7.10 15.51
N GLN A 25 -19.13 -6.77 14.60
CA GLN A 25 -18.23 -5.63 14.75
C GLN A 25 -19.00 -4.33 15.00
N ARG A 26 -20.01 -4.04 14.17
CA ARG A 26 -20.82 -2.84 14.30
C ARG A 26 -21.59 -2.78 15.63
N ARG A 27 -22.10 -3.91 16.11
CA ARG A 27 -22.83 -4.00 17.38
C ARG A 27 -21.93 -3.65 18.57
N GLU A 28 -20.71 -4.19 18.60
CA GLU A 28 -19.77 -3.92 19.68
C GLU A 28 -19.22 -2.51 19.64
N MET A 29 -18.91 -1.99 18.44
CA MET A 29 -18.50 -0.60 18.26
C MET A 29 -19.62 0.36 18.72
N ASN A 30 -20.88 0.08 18.39
CA ASN A 30 -22.02 0.87 18.88
C ASN A 30 -22.15 0.83 20.41
N ARG A 31 -21.88 -0.32 21.03
CA ARG A 31 -21.87 -0.45 22.49
C ARG A 31 -20.81 0.46 23.12
N TRP A 32 -19.62 0.43 22.56
CA TRP A 32 -18.53 1.30 23.01
C TRP A 32 -18.85 2.79 22.79
N LEU A 33 -19.41 3.18 21.64
CA LEU A 33 -19.80 4.56 21.37
C LEU A 33 -20.83 5.08 22.40
N LYS A 34 -21.80 4.24 22.78
CA LYS A 34 -22.79 4.58 23.81
C LYS A 34 -22.16 4.76 25.18
N SER A 35 -21.26 3.83 25.58
CA SER A 35 -20.56 3.91 26.88
C SER A 35 -19.65 5.15 26.95
N SER A 36 -19.04 5.52 25.84
CA SER A 36 -18.16 6.69 25.72
C SER A 36 -18.91 8.02 25.52
N ARG A 37 -20.24 8.01 25.58
CA ARG A 37 -21.14 9.20 25.49
C ARG A 37 -20.97 10.01 24.20
N PHE A 38 -20.55 9.39 23.10
CA PHE A 38 -20.50 10.07 21.79
C PHE A 38 -21.91 10.24 21.22
N SER A 39 -22.20 11.46 20.72
CA SER A 39 -23.46 11.73 20.01
C SER A 39 -23.47 11.02 18.64
N SER A 40 -24.59 10.42 18.29
CA SER A 40 -24.77 9.83 16.96
C SER A 40 -24.55 10.83 15.81
N LYS A 41 -24.78 12.12 16.04
CA LYS A 41 -24.55 13.19 15.06
C LYS A 41 -23.06 13.42 14.75
N THR A 42 -22.16 13.02 15.65
CA THR A 42 -20.71 13.14 15.46
C THR A 42 -20.06 11.87 14.92
N VAL A 43 -20.78 10.77 14.83
CA VAL A 43 -20.26 9.49 14.37
C VAL A 43 -20.44 9.34 12.86
N ARG A 44 -19.36 8.98 12.15
CA ARG A 44 -19.39 8.65 10.73
C ARG A 44 -18.81 7.25 10.50
N TRP A 45 -19.50 6.46 9.69
CA TRP A 45 -19.12 5.10 9.34
C TRP A 45 -18.41 5.05 8.00
N TYR A 46 -17.27 4.35 7.96
CA TYR A 46 -16.50 4.04 6.77
C TYR A 46 -16.45 2.52 6.66
N ILE A 47 -17.08 1.96 5.64
CA ILE A 47 -17.25 0.50 5.53
C ILE A 47 -16.73 0.08 4.15
N ASP A 48 -15.62 -0.68 4.15
CA ASP A 48 -15.10 -1.35 2.97
C ASP A 48 -15.62 -2.79 2.93
N LYS A 49 -16.23 -3.15 1.80
CA LYS A 49 -16.71 -4.50 1.52
C LYS A 49 -15.68 -5.24 0.68
N PRO A 50 -15.58 -6.58 0.77
CA PRO A 50 -14.73 -7.35 -0.11
C PRO A 50 -15.19 -7.13 -1.55
N THR A 51 -14.27 -6.74 -2.41
CA THR A 51 -14.47 -6.64 -3.87
C THR A 51 -13.60 -7.71 -4.52
N ASN A 52 -13.93 -8.11 -5.76
CA ASN A 52 -13.13 -9.06 -6.55
C ASN A 52 -11.68 -8.57 -6.80
N LYS A 53 -11.37 -7.33 -6.44
CA LYS A 53 -10.03 -6.77 -6.35
C LYS A 53 -9.73 -6.50 -4.88
N ASP A 54 -9.17 -7.49 -4.18
CA ASP A 54 -8.88 -7.48 -2.75
C ASP A 54 -8.00 -6.31 -2.25
N LEU A 55 -7.53 -5.45 -3.15
CA LEU A 55 -6.58 -4.36 -2.87
C LEU A 55 -7.24 -2.99 -2.68
N ASP A 56 -8.49 -2.79 -3.08
CA ASP A 56 -9.13 -1.48 -3.02
C ASP A 56 -9.88 -1.26 -1.70
N GLN A 57 -9.44 -0.25 -0.93
CA GLN A 57 -10.08 0.20 0.31
C GLN A 57 -10.55 1.66 0.17
N PRO A 58 -11.54 1.96 -0.70
CA PRO A 58 -11.94 3.32 -1.02
C PRO A 58 -12.46 4.10 0.18
N LYS A 59 -13.04 3.42 1.16
CA LYS A 59 -13.54 4.07 2.38
C LYS A 59 -12.42 4.38 3.36
N LEU A 60 -11.38 3.55 3.42
CA LEU A 60 -10.16 3.87 4.16
C LEU A 60 -9.44 5.09 3.56
N GLU A 61 -9.33 5.15 2.24
CA GLU A 61 -8.71 6.31 1.57
C GLU A 61 -9.53 7.59 1.82
N LYS A 62 -10.86 7.51 1.78
CA LYS A 62 -11.72 8.63 2.18
C LYS A 62 -11.53 9.03 3.64
N LEU A 63 -11.39 8.05 4.54
CA LEU A 63 -11.10 8.32 5.96
C LEU A 63 -9.77 9.05 6.11
N LYS A 64 -8.71 8.63 5.41
CA LYS A 64 -7.41 9.30 5.41
C LYS A 64 -7.52 10.75 4.92
N ALA A 65 -8.29 10.99 3.87
CA ALA A 65 -8.54 12.35 3.37
C ALA A 65 -9.27 13.22 4.41
N ASP A 66 -10.33 12.71 5.03
CA ASP A 66 -11.08 13.43 6.08
C ASP A 66 -10.21 13.71 7.33
N ILE A 67 -9.22 12.83 7.61
CA ILE A 67 -8.21 13.03 8.65
C ILE A 67 -7.26 14.16 8.27
N LEU A 68 -6.75 14.18 7.03
CA LEU A 68 -5.86 15.23 6.52
C LEU A 68 -6.52 16.61 6.56
N GLU A 69 -7.81 16.67 6.28
CA GLU A 69 -8.62 17.89 6.38
C GLU A 69 -8.94 18.29 7.85
N GLY A 70 -8.47 17.54 8.84
CA GLY A 70 -8.70 17.83 10.26
C GLY A 70 -10.13 17.63 10.75
N LYS A 71 -11.00 16.98 9.96
CA LYS A 71 -12.41 16.71 10.30
C LYS A 71 -12.55 15.64 11.38
N VAL A 72 -11.63 14.68 11.44
CA VAL A 72 -11.68 13.53 12.34
C VAL A 72 -10.79 13.77 13.56
N ARG A 73 -11.29 13.44 14.75
CA ARG A 73 -10.54 13.50 16.01
C ARG A 73 -10.29 12.13 16.63
N THR A 74 -11.21 11.20 16.41
CA THR A 74 -11.14 9.86 16.97
C THR A 74 -11.43 8.85 15.88
N VAL A 75 -10.60 7.83 15.78
CA VAL A 75 -10.81 6.68 14.90
C VAL A 75 -11.06 5.46 15.76
N VAL A 76 -12.14 4.75 15.45
CA VAL A 76 -12.55 3.51 16.11
C VAL A 76 -12.51 2.38 15.09
N VAL A 77 -11.80 1.31 15.42
CA VAL A 77 -11.72 0.09 14.61
C VAL A 77 -12.09 -1.13 15.44
N TRP A 78 -12.48 -2.20 14.79
CA TRP A 78 -12.67 -3.48 15.47
C TRP A 78 -11.34 -4.05 15.96
N HIS A 79 -10.36 -4.16 15.04
CA HIS A 79 -9.03 -4.67 15.28
C HIS A 79 -8.05 -3.95 14.34
N PHE A 80 -6.81 -3.72 14.75
CA PHE A 80 -5.84 -2.97 13.94
C PHE A 80 -5.46 -3.66 12.63
N ASP A 81 -5.58 -4.99 12.53
CA ASP A 81 -5.38 -5.74 11.28
C ASP A 81 -6.37 -5.34 10.16
N ARG A 82 -7.49 -4.70 10.54
CA ARG A 82 -8.49 -4.22 9.57
C ARG A 82 -8.07 -2.94 8.85
N LEU A 83 -7.03 -2.25 9.35
CA LEU A 83 -6.56 -0.99 8.74
C LEU A 83 -5.74 -1.18 7.47
N ALA A 84 -5.23 -2.39 7.23
CA ALA A 84 -4.45 -2.67 6.03
C ALA A 84 -4.50 -4.16 5.67
N LEU A 85 -4.12 -4.49 4.45
CA LEU A 85 -4.01 -5.88 3.98
C LEU A 85 -2.75 -6.55 4.51
N ALA A 86 -1.67 -5.79 4.67
CA ALA A 86 -0.44 -6.27 5.27
C ALA A 86 -0.22 -5.60 6.64
N PRO A 87 0.26 -6.36 7.65
CA PRO A 87 0.49 -5.83 9.00
C PRO A 87 1.37 -4.57 9.03
N ARG A 88 2.34 -4.50 8.11
CA ARG A 88 3.25 -3.37 7.95
C ARG A 88 2.56 -2.08 7.54
N ASP A 89 1.62 -2.18 6.62
CA ASP A 89 0.89 -1.00 6.14
C ASP A 89 -0.06 -0.51 7.23
N GLY A 90 -0.61 -1.42 8.04
CA GLY A 90 -1.36 -1.08 9.25
C GLY A 90 -0.52 -0.32 10.27
N LEU A 91 0.72 -0.75 10.48
CA LEU A 91 1.66 -0.05 11.38
C LEU A 91 1.97 1.38 10.89
N ARG A 92 2.20 1.57 9.60
CA ARG A 92 2.41 2.90 9.00
C ARG A 92 1.21 3.82 9.18
N VAL A 93 0.01 3.28 8.99
CA VAL A 93 -1.25 4.03 9.22
C VAL A 93 -1.35 4.46 10.68
N LEU A 94 -1.01 3.58 11.64
CA LEU A 94 -1.02 3.92 13.06
C LEU A 94 0.00 5.01 13.40
N VAL A 95 1.23 4.93 12.87
CA VAL A 95 2.26 5.95 13.04
C VAL A 95 1.75 7.30 12.51
N ASP A 96 1.23 7.35 11.28
CA ASP A 96 0.70 8.57 10.67
C ASP A 96 -0.45 9.18 11.48
N TRP A 97 -1.32 8.35 12.05
CA TRP A 97 -2.41 8.82 12.88
C TRP A 97 -1.95 9.31 14.27
N CYS A 98 -0.90 8.68 14.84
CA CYS A 98 -0.26 9.19 16.05
C CYS A 98 0.40 10.54 15.80
N ASP A 99 1.09 10.73 14.68
CA ASP A 99 1.72 12.00 14.31
C ASP A 99 0.69 13.13 14.16
N LYS A 100 -0.55 12.78 13.77
CA LYS A 100 -1.68 13.72 13.72
C LYS A 100 -2.41 13.88 15.08
N SER A 101 -1.89 13.27 16.14
CA SER A 101 -2.47 13.30 17.49
C SER A 101 -3.95 12.85 17.54
N LEU A 102 -4.31 11.86 16.75
CA LEU A 102 -5.64 11.27 16.76
C LEU A 102 -5.80 10.34 17.97
N ARG A 103 -6.99 10.31 18.54
CA ARG A 103 -7.35 9.21 19.45
C ARG A 103 -7.68 7.98 18.62
N ILE A 104 -7.03 6.85 18.91
CA ILE A 104 -7.18 5.60 18.15
C ILE A 104 -7.67 4.50 19.10
N VAL A 105 -8.81 3.90 18.77
CA VAL A 105 -9.44 2.89 19.62
C VAL A 105 -9.60 1.59 18.85
N SER A 106 -9.09 0.48 19.42
CA SER A 106 -9.33 -0.88 18.95
C SER A 106 -10.22 -1.63 19.95
N ILE A 107 -11.41 -2.04 19.51
CA ILE A 107 -12.42 -2.62 20.40
C ILE A 107 -12.01 -4.02 20.88
N SER A 108 -11.63 -4.91 19.96
CA SER A 108 -11.30 -6.30 20.30
C SER A 108 -9.99 -6.43 21.08
N GLN A 109 -9.07 -5.50 20.90
CA GLN A 109 -7.80 -5.47 21.61
C GLN A 109 -7.84 -4.65 22.90
N GLN A 110 -8.97 -4.02 23.20
CA GLN A 110 -9.16 -3.14 24.37
C GLN A 110 -8.10 -2.02 24.47
N LEU A 111 -7.64 -1.53 23.32
CA LEU A 111 -6.64 -0.48 23.24
C LEU A 111 -7.30 0.87 22.97
N ASP A 112 -6.91 1.88 23.73
CA ASP A 112 -7.36 3.26 23.62
C ASP A 112 -6.15 4.18 23.68
N ILE A 113 -5.60 4.51 22.52
CA ILE A 113 -4.46 5.42 22.38
C ILE A 113 -5.00 6.85 22.38
N LYS A 114 -4.82 7.56 23.47
CA LYS A 114 -5.24 8.96 23.57
C LYS A 114 -4.26 9.88 22.82
N SER A 115 -4.76 11.00 22.38
CA SER A 115 -3.94 12.01 21.66
C SER A 115 -2.69 12.45 22.45
N ALA A 116 -2.76 12.47 23.79
CA ALA A 116 -1.62 12.80 24.64
C ALA A 116 -0.51 11.73 24.59
N ASP A 117 -0.88 10.46 24.39
CA ASP A 117 0.05 9.33 24.40
C ASP A 117 0.68 9.08 23.03
N CYS A 118 0.15 9.72 21.97
CA CYS A 118 0.56 9.50 20.59
C CYS A 118 2.05 9.79 20.33
N GLY A 119 2.62 10.78 21.00
CA GLY A 119 4.05 11.10 20.84
C GLY A 119 4.95 9.93 21.22
N LEU A 120 4.70 9.33 22.39
CA LEU A 120 5.47 8.17 22.87
C LEU A 120 5.19 6.92 22.02
N ILE A 121 3.93 6.60 21.83
CA ILE A 121 3.51 5.41 21.09
C ILE A 121 3.98 5.49 19.63
N GLY A 122 3.84 6.66 19.00
CA GLY A 122 4.30 6.89 17.63
C GLY A 122 5.81 6.69 17.48
N SER A 123 6.63 7.10 18.47
CA SER A 123 8.08 6.87 18.43
C SER A 123 8.43 5.38 18.53
N VAL A 124 7.76 4.64 19.42
CA VAL A 124 7.94 3.17 19.53
C VAL A 124 7.54 2.46 18.25
N LEU A 125 6.37 2.79 17.69
CA LEU A 125 5.88 2.20 16.44
C LEU A 125 6.82 2.49 15.26
N ARG A 126 7.40 3.70 15.17
CA ARG A 126 8.43 4.02 14.16
C ARG A 126 9.67 3.14 14.32
N GLY A 127 10.18 3.00 15.54
CA GLY A 127 11.33 2.12 15.80
C GLY A 127 11.08 0.69 15.35
N VAL A 128 9.90 0.12 15.62
CA VAL A 128 9.52 -1.22 15.15
C VAL A 128 9.45 -1.27 13.61
N ALA A 129 8.87 -0.26 12.98
CA ALA A 129 8.79 -0.20 11.50
C ALA A 129 10.18 -0.11 10.84
N GLU A 130 11.11 0.63 11.44
CA GLU A 130 12.49 0.75 11.00
C GLU A 130 13.24 -0.57 11.14
N MET A 131 13.13 -1.25 12.27
CA MET A 131 13.72 -2.58 12.49
C MET A 131 13.23 -3.60 11.45
N ASP A 132 11.94 -3.62 11.16
CA ASP A 132 11.37 -4.48 10.13
C ASP A 132 11.92 -4.15 8.73
N ALA A 133 12.12 -2.88 8.44
CA ALA A 133 12.69 -2.44 7.17
C ALA A 133 14.16 -2.87 7.03
N GLU A 134 14.92 -2.75 8.10
CA GLU A 134 16.34 -3.13 8.14
C GLU A 134 16.52 -4.64 7.99
N THR A 135 15.79 -5.43 8.77
CA THR A 135 15.80 -6.90 8.68
C THR A 135 15.51 -7.38 7.25
N ARG A 136 14.60 -6.71 6.53
CA ARG A 136 14.31 -7.05 5.13
C ARG A 136 15.43 -6.66 4.16
N ARG A 137 16.03 -5.50 4.37
CA ARG A 137 17.19 -5.08 3.57
C ARG A 137 18.31 -6.08 3.70
N GLU A 138 18.57 -6.55 4.92
CA GLU A 138 19.59 -7.58 5.20
C GLU A 138 19.24 -8.91 4.52
N ARG A 139 18.01 -9.40 4.66
CA ARG A 139 17.55 -10.63 3.98
C ARG A 139 17.68 -10.52 2.47
N THR A 140 17.33 -9.36 1.89
CA THR A 140 17.47 -9.12 0.45
C THR A 140 18.95 -9.12 0.03
N LYS A 141 19.83 -8.44 0.78
CA LYS A 141 21.27 -8.43 0.52
C LYS A 141 21.86 -9.85 0.57
N LEU A 142 21.51 -10.61 1.60
CA LEU A 142 21.94 -12.01 1.74
C LEU A 142 21.41 -12.87 0.59
N GLY A 143 20.13 -12.73 0.24
CA GLY A 143 19.54 -13.45 -0.89
C GLY A 143 20.22 -13.14 -2.22
N LEU A 144 20.55 -11.87 -2.48
CA LEU A 144 21.28 -11.44 -3.67
C LEU A 144 22.72 -11.99 -3.66
N ALA A 145 23.40 -11.99 -2.52
CA ALA A 145 24.74 -12.56 -2.38
C ALA A 145 24.74 -14.07 -2.71
N VAL A 146 23.78 -14.81 -2.15
CA VAL A 146 23.61 -16.25 -2.45
C VAL A 146 23.28 -16.50 -3.92
N ALA A 147 22.40 -15.67 -4.53
CA ALA A 147 22.07 -15.79 -5.95
C ALA A 147 23.31 -15.57 -6.84
N ARG A 148 24.10 -14.53 -6.54
CA ARG A 148 25.36 -14.22 -7.26
C ARG A 148 26.39 -15.35 -7.09
N ALA A 149 26.56 -15.89 -5.89
CA ALA A 149 27.44 -17.03 -5.64
C ALA A 149 27.03 -18.29 -6.43
N ARG A 150 25.73 -18.40 -6.78
CA ARG A 150 25.20 -19.47 -7.65
C ARG A 150 25.22 -19.11 -9.14
N GLY A 151 25.91 -18.04 -9.54
CA GLY A 151 26.02 -17.59 -10.92
C GLY A 151 24.73 -16.98 -11.50
N ARG A 152 23.75 -16.61 -10.64
CA ARG A 152 22.52 -15.96 -11.10
C ARG A 152 22.73 -14.45 -11.12
N GLU A 153 22.73 -13.86 -12.31
CA GLU A 153 22.71 -12.42 -12.48
C GLU A 153 21.27 -11.92 -12.51
N GLY A 154 21.01 -10.83 -11.76
CA GLY A 154 19.70 -10.18 -11.78
C GLY A 154 19.57 -9.28 -13.00
N GLY A 155 18.34 -8.99 -13.39
CA GLY A 155 18.04 -8.10 -14.50
C GLY A 155 17.34 -8.82 -15.66
N ARG A 156 17.13 -8.08 -16.76
CA ARG A 156 16.56 -8.66 -17.97
C ARG A 156 17.63 -9.53 -18.65
N PRO A 157 17.32 -10.78 -19.00
CA PRO A 157 18.25 -11.63 -19.72
C PRO A 157 18.79 -10.93 -20.98
N PRO A 158 20.10 -11.04 -21.25
CA PRO A 158 20.64 -10.51 -22.49
C PRO A 158 19.97 -11.18 -23.69
N VAL A 159 19.76 -10.41 -24.74
CA VAL A 159 19.22 -10.98 -25.99
C VAL A 159 20.32 -11.82 -26.61
N ALA A 160 20.02 -13.07 -26.96
CA ALA A 160 20.96 -13.96 -27.59
C ALA A 160 21.19 -13.58 -29.07
N PRO A 161 22.39 -13.79 -29.62
CA PRO A 161 22.68 -13.49 -31.03
C PRO A 161 21.82 -14.29 -32.02
N ASP A 162 21.30 -15.41 -31.62
CA ASP A 162 20.40 -16.31 -32.37
C ASP A 162 18.91 -15.98 -32.16
N ASP A 163 18.56 -14.94 -31.42
CA ASP A 163 17.17 -14.47 -31.31
C ASP A 163 16.62 -14.13 -32.69
N ALA A 164 15.41 -14.60 -32.95
CA ALA A 164 14.74 -14.43 -34.26
C ALA A 164 14.70 -12.96 -34.72
N LYS A 165 14.53 -12.00 -33.81
CA LYS A 165 14.55 -10.58 -34.13
C LYS A 165 15.95 -10.05 -34.47
N VAL A 166 16.99 -10.60 -33.86
CA VAL A 166 18.38 -10.26 -34.16
C VAL A 166 18.72 -10.73 -35.57
N ILE A 167 18.40 -12.00 -35.88
CA ILE A 167 18.61 -12.60 -37.20
C ILE A 167 17.86 -11.81 -38.28
N GLN A 168 16.59 -11.50 -38.01
CA GLN A 168 15.79 -10.70 -38.96
C GLN A 168 16.34 -9.29 -39.16
N ALA A 169 16.77 -8.64 -38.09
CA ALA A 169 17.37 -7.29 -38.16
C ALA A 169 18.64 -7.31 -39.04
N LYS A 170 19.53 -8.28 -38.85
CA LYS A 170 20.74 -8.46 -39.67
C LYS A 170 20.42 -8.78 -41.12
N LYS A 171 19.38 -9.59 -41.37
CA LYS A 171 18.93 -9.90 -42.74
C LYS A 171 18.38 -8.66 -43.46
N LEU A 172 17.49 -7.92 -42.79
CA LEU A 172 16.89 -6.70 -43.36
C LEU A 172 17.90 -5.55 -43.51
N ALA A 173 18.92 -5.48 -42.67
CA ALA A 173 19.99 -4.51 -42.75
C ALA A 173 20.83 -4.65 -44.07
N LYS A 174 20.83 -5.81 -44.73
CA LYS A 174 21.50 -6.06 -45.98
C LYS A 174 20.69 -5.60 -47.21
N ASP A 175 19.40 -5.34 -47.00
CA ASP A 175 18.50 -4.89 -48.08
C ASP A 175 18.56 -3.38 -48.21
N MET A 176 19.26 -2.90 -49.23
CA MET A 176 19.46 -1.47 -49.54
C MET A 176 18.18 -0.74 -49.91
N SER A 177 17.09 -1.45 -50.19
CA SER A 177 15.80 -0.85 -50.54
C SER A 177 14.99 -0.39 -49.29
N LEU A 178 15.35 -0.84 -48.09
CA LEU A 178 14.63 -0.55 -46.86
C LEU A 178 15.32 0.54 -46.03
N SER A 179 14.55 1.50 -45.56
CA SER A 179 15.04 2.47 -44.60
C SER A 179 15.12 1.84 -43.19
N ILE A 180 16.02 2.37 -42.35
CA ILE A 180 16.15 1.94 -40.96
C ILE A 180 14.80 2.06 -40.20
N ASP A 181 14.04 3.10 -40.51
CA ASP A 181 12.71 3.33 -39.91
C ASP A 181 11.70 2.26 -40.30
N ASP A 182 11.74 1.82 -41.54
CA ASP A 182 10.86 0.75 -42.02
C ASP A 182 11.21 -0.60 -41.35
N ILE A 183 12.49 -0.87 -41.20
CA ILE A 183 12.96 -2.05 -40.47
C ILE A 183 12.51 -2.00 -39.01
N CYS A 184 12.69 -0.86 -38.34
CA CYS A 184 12.27 -0.66 -36.97
C CYS A 184 10.75 -0.85 -36.80
N LYS A 185 9.95 -0.32 -37.72
CA LYS A 185 8.50 -0.50 -37.72
C LYS A 185 8.09 -1.96 -37.93
N ARG A 186 8.69 -2.65 -38.89
CA ARG A 186 8.42 -4.08 -39.17
C ARG A 186 8.72 -4.97 -37.98
N LEU A 187 9.86 -4.74 -37.32
CA LEU A 187 10.30 -5.56 -36.18
C LEU A 187 9.73 -5.09 -34.83
N LYS A 188 9.04 -3.96 -34.81
CA LYS A 188 8.51 -3.29 -33.61
C LYS A 188 9.61 -3.08 -32.56
N ILE A 189 10.73 -2.48 -32.99
CA ILE A 189 11.88 -2.15 -32.16
C ILE A 189 12.25 -0.70 -32.30
N SER A 190 12.98 -0.15 -31.33
CA SER A 190 13.54 1.21 -31.42
C SER A 190 14.80 1.23 -32.29
N ARG A 191 15.18 2.40 -32.83
CA ARG A 191 16.43 2.60 -33.57
C ARG A 191 17.65 2.15 -32.76
N SER A 192 17.72 2.48 -31.47
CA SER A 192 18.82 2.05 -30.59
C SER A 192 18.88 0.52 -30.46
N THR A 193 17.74 -0.16 -30.38
CA THR A 193 17.67 -1.63 -30.38
C THR A 193 18.12 -2.21 -31.71
N TYR A 194 17.74 -1.60 -32.85
CA TYR A 194 18.19 -2.01 -34.18
C TYR A 194 19.72 -1.99 -34.28
N TYR A 195 20.36 -0.86 -33.96
CA TYR A 195 21.81 -0.76 -34.03
C TYR A 195 22.51 -1.78 -33.12
N ARG A 196 21.98 -2.02 -31.92
CA ARG A 196 22.49 -3.03 -31.02
C ARG A 196 22.38 -4.44 -31.63
N TYR A 197 21.27 -4.77 -32.30
CA TYR A 197 21.05 -6.07 -32.93
C TYR A 197 21.97 -6.31 -34.12
N VAL A 198 22.19 -5.28 -34.93
CA VAL A 198 23.08 -5.38 -36.09
C VAL A 198 24.57 -5.48 -35.66
N ALA A 199 24.95 -4.88 -34.52
CA ALA A 199 26.28 -4.93 -33.98
C ALA A 199 26.60 -6.23 -33.22
N MET A 200 25.62 -7.04 -32.88
CA MET A 200 25.82 -8.38 -32.25
C MET A 200 26.27 -9.40 -33.27
#